data_e16975610413de491057db0a50dfdd6d
#
_entry.id   e16975610413de491057db0a50dfdd6d
#
_cell.length_a   1.000
_cell.length_b   1.000
_cell.length_c   1.000
_cell.angle_alpha   90.00
_cell.angle_beta   90.00
_cell.angle_gamma   90.00
#
_symmetry.space_group_name_H-M   'P 1'
#
loop_
_entity.id
_entity.type
_entity.pdbx_description
1 polymer ?
#
loop_
_entity_poly.entity_id
_entity_poly.type
_entity_poly.pdbx_seq_one_letter_code
_entity_poly.pdbx_strand_id
1 'polypeptide(L)'
;MNWIKKTLRFGEKIKTIIKERATKTEIANSDWTSCCKGPILKKDLEENLWVCPSCNKHHRISPRQRFDIIFGKNNYEVLKTPIPQDDPLNWNDAKPYKDRLKAARKKTGMDCGMMVVNTSIQTLNITAIASDFD
;
A
#
# COMPACT_ATOMS: atom_id res chain seq x y z
N MET A 1 26.10 37.36 25.94
CA MET A 1 25.44 36.23 25.26
C MET A 1 24.08 36.72 24.75
N ASN A 2 23.85 36.63 23.45
CA ASN A 2 22.75 37.35 22.80
C ASN A 2 21.42 36.59 23.09
N TRP A 3 20.53 37.19 23.84
CA TRP A 3 19.18 36.70 24.20
C TRP A 3 18.38 36.20 22.99
N ILE A 4 18.50 36.87 21.86
CA ILE A 4 17.86 36.49 20.60
C ILE A 4 18.30 35.10 20.10
N LYS A 5 19.58 34.75 20.24
CA LYS A 5 20.08 33.41 19.86
C LYS A 5 19.52 32.30 20.74
N LYS A 6 19.16 32.61 21.99
CA LYS A 6 18.61 31.62 22.93
C LYS A 6 17.13 31.31 22.64
N THR A 7 16.36 32.32 22.21
CA THR A 7 14.96 32.16 21.80
C THR A 7 14.84 31.43 20.46
N LEU A 8 15.74 31.67 19.49
CA LEU A 8 15.76 30.94 18.21
C LEU A 8 16.04 29.44 18.41
N ARG A 9 17.02 29.10 19.27
CA ARG A 9 17.30 27.68 19.60
C ARG A 9 16.13 26.97 20.28
N PHE A 10 15.36 27.70 21.08
CA PHE A 10 14.15 27.15 21.71
C PHE A 10 13.04 26.87 20.68
N GLY A 11 12.83 27.78 19.74
CA GLY A 11 11.89 27.58 18.64
C GLY A 11 12.23 26.40 17.72
N GLU A 12 13.50 26.18 17.43
CA GLU A 12 13.97 25.02 16.65
C GLU A 12 13.71 23.70 17.40
N LYS A 13 13.98 23.63 18.70
CA LYS A 13 13.69 22.46 19.53
C LYS A 13 12.19 22.14 19.57
N ILE A 14 11.32 23.16 19.65
CA ILE A 14 9.87 22.97 19.62
C ILE A 14 9.43 22.42 18.26
N LYS A 15 9.95 22.94 17.14
CA LYS A 15 9.65 22.44 15.79
C LYS A 15 10.05 20.97 15.64
N THR A 16 11.20 20.58 16.16
CA THR A 16 11.68 19.18 16.12
C THR A 16 10.76 18.27 16.93
N ILE A 17 10.37 18.66 18.14
CA ILE A 17 9.45 17.91 19.00
C ILE A 17 8.06 17.76 18.36
N ILE A 18 7.56 18.82 17.71
CA ILE A 18 6.27 18.78 16.99
C ILE A 18 6.36 17.83 15.80
N LYS A 19 7.46 17.86 15.03
CA LYS A 19 7.69 16.96 13.90
C LYS A 19 7.80 15.50 14.33
N GLU A 20 8.53 15.22 15.42
CA GLU A 20 8.65 13.86 15.98
C GLU A 20 7.31 13.33 16.53
N ARG A 21 6.48 14.19 17.14
CA ARG A 21 5.13 13.81 17.59
C ARG A 21 4.20 13.56 16.40
N ALA A 22 4.24 14.39 15.37
CA ALA A 22 3.45 14.20 14.16
C ALA A 22 3.81 12.86 13.48
N THR A 23 5.10 12.55 13.31
CA THR A 23 5.53 11.28 12.73
C THR A 23 5.14 10.08 13.57
N LYS A 24 5.23 10.14 14.91
CA LYS A 24 4.75 9.09 15.80
C LYS A 24 3.24 8.87 15.71
N THR A 25 2.45 9.95 15.58
CA THR A 25 1.00 9.87 15.44
C THR A 25 0.60 9.29 14.08
N GLU A 26 1.32 9.64 13.01
CA GLU A 26 1.11 9.07 11.68
C GLU A 26 1.42 7.56 11.63
N ILE A 27 2.53 7.13 12.25
CA ILE A 27 2.89 5.71 12.37
C ILE A 27 1.82 4.96 13.18
N ALA A 28 1.39 5.49 14.32
CA ALA A 28 0.36 4.86 15.14
C ALA A 28 -0.99 4.76 14.40
N ASN A 29 -1.36 5.77 13.60
CA ASN A 29 -2.58 5.75 12.78
C ASN A 29 -2.46 4.80 11.56
N SER A 30 -1.26 4.54 11.05
CA SER A 30 -1.04 3.64 9.92
C SER A 30 -1.29 2.17 10.26
N ASP A 31 -1.17 1.79 11.53
CA ASP A 31 -1.34 0.41 12.01
C ASP A 31 -2.79 0.05 12.30
N TRP A 32 -3.67 1.04 12.31
CA TRP A 32 -5.10 0.85 12.52
C TRP A 32 -5.88 1.04 11.25
N THR A 33 -6.94 0.28 11.09
CA THR A 33 -7.93 0.47 10.04
C THR A 33 -9.34 0.43 10.64
N SER A 34 -10.30 1.08 9.99
CA SER A 34 -11.68 1.10 10.47
C SER A 34 -12.49 -0.05 9.90
N CYS A 35 -13.31 -0.67 10.75
CA CYS A 35 -14.29 -1.66 10.36
C CYS A 35 -15.66 -1.28 10.93
N CYS A 36 -16.72 -2.05 10.62
CA CYS A 36 -18.09 -1.78 11.04
C CYS A 36 -18.32 -1.63 12.56
N LYS A 37 -17.45 -2.20 13.40
CA LYS A 37 -17.50 -2.14 14.87
C LYS A 37 -16.41 -1.27 15.50
N GLY A 38 -15.70 -0.47 14.72
CA GLY A 38 -14.66 0.42 15.21
C GLY A 38 -13.26 0.14 14.62
N PRO A 39 -12.22 0.74 15.19
CA PRO A 39 -10.86 0.53 14.74
C PRO A 39 -10.37 -0.89 15.07
N ILE A 40 -9.61 -1.47 14.15
CA ILE A 40 -8.96 -2.77 14.29
C ILE A 40 -7.49 -2.64 13.89
N LEU A 41 -6.59 -3.35 14.58
CA LEU A 41 -5.18 -3.41 14.21
C LEU A 41 -5.01 -4.17 12.89
N LYS A 42 -4.17 -3.64 12.01
CA LYS A 42 -3.84 -4.33 10.74
C LYS A 42 -3.19 -5.68 10.98
N LYS A 43 -2.40 -5.80 12.05
CA LYS A 43 -1.76 -7.06 12.43
C LYS A 43 -2.78 -8.15 12.74
N ASP A 44 -3.84 -7.83 13.48
CA ASP A 44 -4.92 -8.78 13.78
C ASP A 44 -5.68 -9.20 12.51
N LEU A 45 -5.83 -8.28 11.55
CA LEU A 45 -6.40 -8.59 10.24
C LEU A 45 -5.49 -9.49 9.41
N GLU A 46 -4.18 -9.25 9.42
CA GLU A 46 -3.20 -10.09 8.72
C GLU A 46 -3.19 -11.51 9.27
N GLU A 47 -3.19 -11.67 10.60
CA GLU A 47 -3.28 -12.97 11.28
C GLU A 47 -4.58 -13.71 10.93
N ASN A 48 -5.68 -12.99 10.72
CA ASN A 48 -6.97 -13.53 10.33
C ASN A 48 -7.25 -13.41 8.80
N LEU A 49 -6.22 -13.49 7.97
CA LEU A 49 -6.30 -13.47 6.50
C LEU A 49 -7.12 -12.31 5.94
N TRP A 50 -7.03 -11.13 6.56
CA TRP A 50 -7.76 -9.90 6.21
C TRP A 50 -9.28 -10.01 6.34
N VAL A 51 -9.75 -10.93 7.16
CA VAL A 51 -11.16 -11.04 7.56
C VAL A 51 -11.34 -10.46 8.96
N CYS A 52 -12.28 -9.56 9.13
CA CYS A 52 -12.56 -8.98 10.45
C CYS A 52 -13.11 -10.05 11.40
N PRO A 53 -12.46 -10.32 12.55
CA PRO A 53 -12.94 -11.34 13.49
C PRO A 53 -14.28 -11.00 14.15
N SER A 54 -14.65 -9.71 14.17
CA SER A 54 -15.87 -9.24 14.83
C SER A 54 -17.12 -9.27 13.95
N CYS A 55 -16.98 -9.11 12.61
CA CYS A 55 -18.12 -8.99 11.69
C CYS A 55 -17.99 -9.83 10.43
N ASN A 56 -16.91 -10.60 10.29
CA ASN A 56 -16.60 -11.44 9.13
C ASN A 56 -16.51 -10.65 7.80
N LYS A 57 -16.32 -9.35 7.86
CA LYS A 57 -16.11 -8.54 6.67
C LYS A 57 -14.73 -8.80 6.09
N HIS A 58 -14.66 -9.15 4.81
CA HIS A 58 -13.42 -9.25 4.06
C HIS A 58 -12.92 -7.85 3.70
N HIS A 59 -11.69 -7.54 4.08
CA HIS A 59 -11.01 -6.31 3.69
C HIS A 59 -10.33 -6.49 2.33
N ARG A 60 -10.13 -5.37 1.62
CA ARG A 60 -9.32 -5.37 0.41
C ARG A 60 -7.88 -5.71 0.72
N ILE A 61 -7.27 -6.52 -0.14
CA ILE A 61 -5.86 -6.87 -0.11
C ILE A 61 -5.25 -6.66 -1.49
N SER A 62 -3.98 -6.28 -1.52
CA SER A 62 -3.23 -6.17 -2.76
C SER A 62 -2.98 -7.55 -3.39
N PRO A 63 -2.68 -7.63 -4.70
CA PRO A 63 -2.27 -8.88 -5.34
C PRO A 63 -1.10 -9.56 -4.63
N ARG A 64 -0.10 -8.80 -4.19
CA ARG A 64 1.05 -9.32 -3.46
C ARG A 64 0.63 -9.98 -2.14
N GLN A 65 -0.18 -9.31 -1.33
CA GLN A 65 -0.70 -9.89 -0.09
C GLN A 65 -1.50 -11.18 -0.35
N ARG A 66 -2.27 -11.24 -1.44
CA ARG A 66 -3.01 -12.43 -1.83
C ARG A 66 -2.09 -13.60 -2.16
N PHE A 67 -1.03 -13.35 -2.93
CA PHE A 67 -0.06 -14.39 -3.26
C PHE A 67 0.77 -14.82 -2.06
N ASP A 68 1.12 -13.89 -1.16
CA ASP A 68 1.79 -14.21 0.10
C ASP A 68 0.94 -15.14 1.00
N ILE A 69 -0.39 -14.95 1.01
CA ILE A 69 -1.33 -15.81 1.75
C ILE A 69 -1.43 -17.19 1.12
N ILE A 70 -1.51 -17.28 -0.23
CA ILE A 70 -1.77 -18.54 -0.92
C ILE A 70 -0.51 -19.39 -1.06
N PHE A 71 0.61 -18.76 -1.44
CA PHE A 71 1.84 -19.46 -1.80
C PHE A 71 2.93 -19.36 -0.73
N GLY A 72 2.77 -18.42 0.21
CA GLY A 72 3.81 -18.06 1.18
C GLY A 72 4.74 -16.96 0.64
N LYS A 73 5.30 -16.17 1.55
CA LYS A 73 6.23 -15.09 1.21
C LYS A 73 7.47 -15.67 0.51
N ASN A 74 7.85 -15.04 -0.61
CA ASN A 74 9.02 -15.42 -1.44
C ASN A 74 8.95 -16.80 -2.12
N ASN A 75 7.81 -17.47 -2.15
CA ASN A 75 7.63 -18.75 -2.82
C ASN A 75 7.07 -18.63 -4.25
N TYR A 76 7.08 -17.44 -4.81
CA TYR A 76 6.64 -17.18 -6.18
C TYR A 76 7.53 -16.14 -6.85
N GLU A 77 7.62 -16.20 -8.17
CA GLU A 77 8.33 -15.25 -9.00
C GLU A 77 7.33 -14.35 -9.72
N VAL A 78 7.51 -13.03 -9.63
CA VAL A 78 6.68 -12.08 -10.36
C VAL A 78 7.17 -11.99 -11.80
N LEU A 79 6.29 -12.33 -12.74
CA LEU A 79 6.58 -12.20 -14.16
C LEU A 79 6.50 -10.74 -14.60
N LYS A 80 7.53 -10.30 -15.33
CA LYS A 80 7.50 -9.01 -16.01
C LYS A 80 6.60 -9.11 -17.22
N THR A 81 5.49 -8.38 -17.18
CA THR A 81 4.58 -8.25 -18.33
C THR A 81 5.02 -7.10 -19.22
N PRO A 82 4.79 -7.17 -20.55
CA PRO A 82 5.01 -6.05 -21.46
C PRO A 82 4.19 -4.83 -20.99
N ILE A 83 4.85 -3.67 -20.96
CA ILE A 83 4.17 -2.42 -20.61
C ILE A 83 3.50 -1.89 -21.89
N PRO A 84 2.16 -1.73 -21.89
CA PRO A 84 1.47 -1.16 -23.04
C PRO A 84 1.81 0.33 -23.21
N GLN A 85 1.59 0.84 -24.43
CA GLN A 85 1.74 2.26 -24.69
C GLN A 85 0.80 3.08 -23.79
N ASP A 86 1.33 4.11 -23.14
CA ASP A 86 0.54 5.01 -22.31
C ASP A 86 -0.38 5.86 -23.18
N ASP A 87 -1.69 5.74 -22.94
CA ASP A 87 -2.72 6.58 -23.55
C ASP A 87 -2.60 6.76 -25.09
N PRO A 88 -2.73 5.69 -25.88
CA PRO A 88 -2.63 5.76 -27.34
C PRO A 88 -3.73 6.62 -27.97
N LEU A 89 -4.83 6.86 -27.26
CA LEU A 89 -5.96 7.65 -27.75
C LEU A 89 -5.90 9.12 -27.30
N ASN A 90 -4.92 9.53 -26.50
CA ASN A 90 -4.84 10.84 -25.86
C ASN A 90 -6.15 11.23 -25.16
N TRP A 91 -6.70 10.26 -24.40
CA TRP A 91 -8.00 10.41 -23.77
C TRP A 91 -7.99 11.49 -22.67
N ASN A 92 -9.00 12.35 -22.73
CA ASN A 92 -9.22 13.41 -21.75
C ASN A 92 -10.71 13.49 -21.39
N ASP A 93 -11.03 13.33 -20.12
CA ASP A 93 -12.34 13.67 -19.54
C ASP A 93 -12.18 14.84 -18.55
N ALA A 94 -12.59 14.68 -17.30
CA ALA A 94 -12.34 15.67 -16.24
C ALA A 94 -10.85 15.90 -15.94
N LYS A 95 -9.98 14.90 -16.27
CA LYS A 95 -8.51 14.96 -16.14
C LYS A 95 -7.89 14.12 -17.26
N PRO A 96 -6.70 14.50 -17.77
CA PRO A 96 -5.96 13.69 -18.74
C PRO A 96 -5.73 12.27 -18.21
N TYR A 97 -5.95 11.27 -19.07
CA TYR A 97 -5.73 9.86 -18.69
C TYR A 97 -4.30 9.59 -18.22
N LYS A 98 -3.31 10.23 -18.86
CA LYS A 98 -1.89 10.13 -18.46
C LYS A 98 -1.65 10.51 -17.00
N ASP A 99 -2.34 11.54 -16.50
CA ASP A 99 -2.18 11.98 -15.11
C ASP A 99 -2.81 10.98 -14.13
N ARG A 100 -3.95 10.39 -14.50
CA ARG A 100 -4.58 9.31 -13.71
C ARG A 100 -3.73 8.06 -13.68
N LEU A 101 -3.18 7.67 -14.82
CA LEU A 101 -2.29 6.50 -14.91
C LEU A 101 -1.03 6.69 -14.07
N LYS A 102 -0.40 7.87 -14.15
CA LYS A 102 0.75 8.22 -13.31
C LYS A 102 0.43 8.17 -11.82
N ALA A 103 -0.73 8.68 -11.42
CA ALA A 103 -1.18 8.67 -10.03
C ALA A 103 -1.45 7.23 -9.54
N ALA A 104 -2.10 6.39 -10.35
CA ALA A 104 -2.36 4.99 -10.04
C ALA A 104 -1.06 4.19 -9.88
N ARG A 105 -0.11 4.33 -10.83
CA ARG A 105 1.21 3.69 -10.74
C ARG A 105 1.98 4.12 -9.49
N LYS A 106 1.92 5.41 -9.14
CA LYS A 106 2.52 5.91 -7.90
C LYS A 106 1.88 5.31 -6.64
N LYS A 107 0.57 5.11 -6.66
CA LYS A 107 -0.19 4.56 -5.52
C LYS A 107 0.07 3.06 -5.33
N THR A 108 0.01 2.28 -6.42
CA THR A 108 0.11 0.81 -6.38
C THR A 108 1.54 0.30 -6.45
N GLY A 109 2.48 1.10 -6.98
CA GLY A 109 3.84 0.66 -7.29
C GLY A 109 3.92 -0.33 -8.46
N MET A 110 2.83 -0.46 -9.25
CA MET A 110 2.74 -1.37 -10.39
C MET A 110 2.50 -0.62 -11.70
N ASP A 111 3.06 -1.14 -12.79
CA ASP A 111 2.87 -0.57 -14.13
C ASP A 111 1.52 -0.95 -14.75
N CYS A 112 0.94 -2.06 -14.31
CA CYS A 112 -0.34 -2.60 -14.75
C CYS A 112 -1.21 -2.95 -13.56
N GLY A 113 -2.53 -2.86 -13.71
CA GLY A 113 -3.50 -3.25 -12.68
C GLY A 113 -3.61 -4.77 -12.47
N MET A 114 -2.72 -5.57 -13.06
CA MET A 114 -2.68 -7.02 -12.91
C MET A 114 -1.27 -7.47 -12.56
N MET A 115 -1.15 -8.37 -11.59
CA MET A 115 0.11 -9.03 -11.22
C MET A 115 0.04 -10.49 -11.68
N VAL A 116 1.07 -10.94 -12.38
CA VAL A 116 1.23 -12.30 -12.84
C VAL A 116 2.40 -12.93 -12.10
N VAL A 117 2.22 -14.12 -11.56
CA VAL A 117 3.28 -14.83 -10.84
C VAL A 117 3.37 -16.28 -11.29
N ASN A 118 4.58 -16.81 -11.26
CA ASN A 118 4.85 -18.24 -11.41
C ASN A 118 5.29 -18.83 -10.08
N THR A 119 4.82 -20.00 -9.79
CA THR A 119 5.22 -20.80 -8.62
C THR A 119 5.09 -22.29 -8.92
N SER A 120 5.71 -23.08 -8.08
CA SER A 120 5.56 -24.53 -8.12
C SER A 120 5.02 -25.04 -6.79
N ILE A 121 3.93 -25.77 -6.83
CA ILE A 121 3.38 -26.46 -5.65
C ILE A 121 3.53 -27.96 -5.88
N GLN A 122 4.35 -28.58 -5.04
CA GLN A 122 4.77 -29.99 -5.23
C GLN A 122 5.41 -30.18 -6.61
N THR A 123 4.74 -30.89 -7.51
CA THR A 123 5.18 -31.18 -8.89
C THR A 123 4.49 -30.34 -9.96
N LEU A 124 3.57 -29.46 -9.56
CA LEU A 124 2.79 -28.64 -10.49
C LEU A 124 3.36 -27.23 -10.62
N ASN A 125 3.64 -26.83 -11.84
CA ASN A 125 3.96 -25.42 -12.17
C ASN A 125 2.66 -24.66 -12.38
N ILE A 126 2.50 -23.56 -11.63
CA ILE A 126 1.28 -22.76 -11.61
C ILE A 126 1.62 -21.33 -12.03
N THR A 127 0.90 -20.80 -13.00
CA THR A 127 0.86 -19.37 -13.30
C THR A 127 -0.43 -18.81 -12.73
N ALA A 128 -0.33 -17.86 -11.82
CA ALA A 128 -1.48 -17.22 -11.20
C ALA A 128 -1.52 -15.72 -11.53
N ILE A 129 -2.73 -15.19 -11.67
CA ILE A 129 -2.98 -13.79 -12.00
C ILE A 129 -3.93 -13.20 -10.96
N ALA A 130 -3.63 -12.00 -10.48
CA ALA A 130 -4.52 -11.24 -9.61
C ALA A 130 -4.59 -9.78 -10.03
N SER A 131 -5.81 -9.21 -9.98
CA SER A 131 -6.05 -7.80 -10.28
C SER A 131 -5.90 -6.95 -9.03
N ASP A 132 -5.37 -5.74 -9.22
CA ASP A 132 -5.41 -4.66 -8.24
C ASP A 132 -6.55 -3.71 -8.60
N PHE A 133 -7.42 -3.43 -7.63
CA PHE A 133 -8.57 -2.53 -7.79
C PHE A 133 -8.39 -1.21 -7.03
N ASP A 134 -7.18 -0.87 -6.63
CA ASP A 134 -6.86 0.36 -5.89
C ASP A 134 -6.55 1.58 -6.76
#